data_00e6a43fc835642954ec49ce778287f5
#
_entry.id   00e6a43fc835642954ec49ce778287f5
#
_cell.length_a   1.000
_cell.length_b   1.000
_cell.length_c   1.000
_cell.angle_alpha   90.00
_cell.angle_beta   90.00
_cell.angle_gamma   90.00
#
_symmetry.space_group_name_H-M   'P 1'
#
loop_
_entity.id
_entity.type
_entity.pdbx_description
1 polymer ?
#
loop_
_entity_poly.entity_id
_entity_poly.type
_entity_poly.pdbx_seq_one_letter_code
_entity_poly.pdbx_strand_id
1 'polypeptide(L)'
;MILVSVSGGKDSTATLLCAIELHGPENVKGAFADTGNEHAETYDYVRYLQAATGVQIKWLRQDFSEWWLQRRTYIAEKWPLKGVGPDIVARALAVFDKGPTGNPFLDLCIIKMRFPSRTAQFCTTHLKTEPLTEHAIEMLDHYGAVESWQGVRADESPNRARLPSYEYLGGGYSIYRPILRWTADDVFGAHRAAGIKPNPLYLQDMTRVGCMPCINTNKAELRAISKRFPEHIDRIEEWEHVVGEVSKRHNA
;
A
#
# COMPACT_ATOMS: atom_id res chain seq x y z
N MET A 1 -16.28 10.99 -13.06
CA MET A 1 -15.11 11.44 -12.28
C MET A 1 -13.99 10.44 -12.43
N ILE A 2 -12.76 10.89 -12.67
CA ILE A 2 -11.57 10.01 -12.77
C ILE A 2 -10.93 9.89 -11.38
N LEU A 3 -10.71 8.65 -10.92
CA LEU A 3 -10.00 8.34 -9.67
C LEU A 3 -8.68 7.64 -9.99
N VAL A 4 -7.55 8.26 -9.70
CA VAL A 4 -6.22 7.70 -9.92
C VAL A 4 -5.65 7.13 -8.64
N SER A 5 -5.26 5.84 -8.65
CA SER A 5 -4.51 5.23 -7.54
C SER A 5 -3.06 5.68 -7.58
N VAL A 6 -2.67 6.56 -6.67
CA VAL A 6 -1.31 7.12 -6.54
C VAL A 6 -0.53 6.34 -5.49
N SER A 7 0.67 5.87 -5.82
CA SER A 7 1.55 5.14 -4.88
C SER A 7 2.90 5.83 -4.64
N GLY A 8 3.12 6.98 -5.25
CA GLY A 8 4.42 7.65 -5.26
C GLY A 8 5.47 6.99 -6.16
N GLY A 9 5.12 5.92 -6.86
CA GLY A 9 5.98 5.26 -7.84
C GLY A 9 5.82 5.86 -9.25
N LYS A 10 6.78 5.57 -10.14
CA LYS A 10 6.82 6.12 -11.52
C LYS A 10 5.56 5.83 -12.31
N ASP A 11 5.04 4.60 -12.20
CA ASP A 11 3.91 4.13 -13.00
C ASP A 11 2.60 4.81 -12.59
N SER A 12 2.34 4.94 -11.29
CA SER A 12 1.16 5.65 -10.79
C SER A 12 1.23 7.16 -11.08
N THR A 13 2.43 7.73 -11.08
CA THR A 13 2.63 9.14 -11.46
C THR A 13 2.35 9.33 -12.96
N ALA A 14 2.88 8.49 -13.84
CA ALA A 14 2.59 8.56 -15.27
C ALA A 14 1.08 8.41 -15.55
N THR A 15 0.40 7.52 -14.82
CA THR A 15 -1.06 7.35 -14.90
C THR A 15 -1.79 8.64 -14.51
N LEU A 16 -1.35 9.30 -13.43
CA LEU A 16 -1.90 10.59 -12.99
C LEU A 16 -1.71 11.66 -14.07
N LEU A 17 -0.53 11.73 -14.67
CA LEU A 17 -0.21 12.70 -15.73
C LEU A 17 -1.07 12.46 -16.99
N CYS A 18 -1.25 11.21 -17.41
CA CYS A 18 -2.16 10.88 -18.51
C CYS A 18 -3.60 11.28 -18.21
N ALA A 19 -4.06 11.07 -16.97
CA ALA A 19 -5.42 11.46 -16.58
C ALA A 19 -5.60 12.99 -16.64
N ILE A 20 -4.62 13.74 -16.18
CA ILE A 20 -4.63 15.22 -16.25
C ILE A 20 -4.62 15.72 -17.70
N GLU A 21 -3.77 15.14 -18.54
CA GLU A 21 -3.66 15.51 -19.96
C GLU A 21 -4.98 15.29 -20.70
N LEU A 22 -5.67 14.19 -20.44
CA LEU A 22 -6.90 13.83 -21.13
C LEU A 22 -8.16 14.49 -20.57
N HIS A 23 -8.21 14.78 -19.28
CA HIS A 23 -9.46 15.18 -18.61
C HIS A 23 -9.37 16.53 -17.90
N GLY A 24 -8.18 17.12 -17.78
CA GLY A 24 -7.95 18.29 -16.94
C GLY A 24 -7.86 17.95 -15.44
N PRO A 25 -7.08 18.68 -14.66
CA PRO A 25 -6.85 18.40 -13.24
C PRO A 25 -8.13 18.50 -12.37
N GLU A 26 -9.11 19.31 -12.80
CA GLU A 26 -10.39 19.52 -12.11
C GLU A 26 -11.29 18.25 -12.14
N ASN A 27 -11.13 17.40 -13.17
CA ASN A 27 -11.91 16.18 -13.35
C ASN A 27 -11.20 14.93 -12.80
N VAL A 28 -10.02 15.11 -12.21
CA VAL A 28 -9.18 14.04 -11.67
C VAL A 28 -9.06 14.16 -10.16
N LYS A 29 -9.21 13.04 -9.46
CA LYS A 29 -8.91 12.89 -8.03
C LYS A 29 -7.85 11.80 -7.85
N GLY A 30 -6.92 12.01 -6.95
CA GLY A 30 -5.95 11.01 -6.54
C GLY A 30 -6.35 10.33 -5.24
N ALA A 31 -5.97 9.05 -5.08
CA ALA A 31 -6.05 8.36 -3.80
C ALA A 31 -4.71 7.66 -3.50
N PHE A 32 -4.16 7.89 -2.33
CA PHE A 32 -2.94 7.28 -1.82
C PHE A 32 -3.27 6.42 -0.62
N ALA A 33 -3.03 5.10 -0.72
CA ALA A 33 -3.20 4.17 0.38
C ALA A 33 -1.93 4.20 1.26
N ASP A 34 -2.02 4.89 2.40
CA ASP A 34 -0.95 4.97 3.40
C ASP A 34 -0.90 3.68 4.22
N THR A 35 0.08 2.85 3.92
CA THR A 35 0.24 1.58 4.64
C THR A 35 1.01 1.72 5.95
N GLY A 36 1.69 2.84 6.19
CA GLY A 36 2.61 3.04 7.31
C GLY A 36 3.98 2.37 7.13
N ASN A 37 4.24 1.78 5.95
CA ASN A 37 5.51 1.12 5.63
C ASN A 37 6.23 1.74 4.41
N GLU A 38 5.84 2.92 3.97
CA GLU A 38 6.53 3.65 2.93
C GLU A 38 7.77 4.37 3.48
N HIS A 39 8.71 4.70 2.59
CA HIS A 39 9.85 5.57 2.89
C HIS A 39 9.39 7.04 3.01
N ALA A 40 10.05 7.86 3.83
CA ALA A 40 9.73 9.27 4.00
C ALA A 40 9.68 10.04 2.68
N GLU A 41 10.66 9.82 1.79
CA GLU A 41 10.69 10.38 0.44
C GLU A 41 9.43 10.08 -0.39
N THR A 42 8.77 8.95 -0.14
CA THR A 42 7.53 8.60 -0.85
C THR A 42 6.37 9.47 -0.40
N TYR A 43 6.26 9.73 0.91
CA TYR A 43 5.26 10.64 1.45
C TYR A 43 5.47 12.07 0.94
N ASP A 44 6.72 12.56 0.95
CA ASP A 44 7.06 13.89 0.45
C ASP A 44 6.80 14.00 -1.06
N TYR A 45 7.09 12.93 -1.80
CA TYR A 45 6.82 12.89 -3.22
C TYR A 45 5.31 12.92 -3.55
N VAL A 46 4.46 12.26 -2.78
CA VAL A 46 2.99 12.35 -2.95
C VAL A 46 2.49 13.77 -2.67
N ARG A 47 3.03 14.45 -1.66
CA ARG A 47 2.73 15.87 -1.39
C ARG A 47 3.21 16.78 -2.53
N TYR A 48 4.41 16.52 -3.05
CA TYR A 48 4.94 17.21 -4.22
C TYR A 48 4.03 17.03 -5.44
N LEU A 49 3.57 15.81 -5.73
CA LEU A 49 2.66 15.57 -6.84
C LEU A 49 1.37 16.38 -6.70
N GLN A 50 0.77 16.41 -5.53
CA GLN A 50 -0.43 17.22 -5.29
C GLN A 50 -0.18 18.70 -5.56
N ALA A 51 0.93 19.25 -5.08
CA ALA A 51 1.28 20.67 -5.28
C ALA A 51 1.62 20.98 -6.75
N ALA A 52 2.38 20.10 -7.42
CA ALA A 52 2.85 20.33 -8.77
C ALA A 52 1.77 20.13 -9.84
N THR A 53 0.79 19.25 -9.58
CA THR A 53 -0.29 18.94 -10.54
C THR A 53 -1.59 19.67 -10.26
N GLY A 54 -1.77 20.22 -9.06
CA GLY A 54 -3.05 20.77 -8.60
C GLY A 54 -4.14 19.73 -8.31
N VAL A 55 -3.87 18.44 -8.51
CA VAL A 55 -4.84 17.38 -8.24
C VAL A 55 -4.89 17.08 -6.76
N GLN A 56 -6.07 17.10 -6.18
CA GLN A 56 -6.27 16.69 -4.80
C GLN A 56 -6.03 15.19 -4.64
N ILE A 57 -5.14 14.80 -3.71
CA ILE A 57 -4.84 13.41 -3.38
C ILE A 57 -5.38 13.10 -1.98
N LYS A 58 -6.39 12.24 -1.90
CA LYS A 58 -6.94 11.73 -0.64
C LYS A 58 -5.98 10.70 -0.05
N TRP A 59 -5.59 10.91 1.20
CA TRP A 59 -4.81 9.94 1.97
C TRP A 59 -5.75 8.97 2.66
N LEU A 60 -5.59 7.69 2.37
CA LEU A 60 -6.44 6.61 2.88
C LEU A 60 -5.60 5.78 3.84
N ARG A 61 -5.99 5.80 5.11
CA ARG A 61 -5.28 5.10 6.18
C ARG A 61 -6.27 4.25 6.95
N GLN A 62 -6.01 2.96 7.05
CA GLN A 62 -6.88 2.03 7.77
C GLN A 62 -6.72 2.18 9.28
N ASP A 63 -7.85 2.14 9.97
CA ASP A 63 -7.94 2.02 11.43
C ASP A 63 -8.34 0.60 11.80
N PHE A 64 -7.49 -0.07 12.55
CA PHE A 64 -7.71 -1.43 13.02
C PHE A 64 -8.14 -1.51 14.49
N SER A 65 -8.58 -0.42 15.10
CA SER A 65 -8.95 -0.37 16.52
C SER A 65 -10.01 -1.40 16.89
N GLU A 66 -11.03 -1.59 16.05
CA GLU A 66 -12.06 -2.60 16.29
C GLU A 66 -11.49 -4.03 16.18
N TRP A 67 -10.70 -4.33 15.14
CA TRP A 67 -10.08 -5.64 14.98
C TRP A 67 -9.09 -5.94 16.10
N TRP A 68 -8.42 -4.92 16.62
CA TRP A 68 -7.53 -5.03 17.76
C TRP A 68 -8.28 -5.51 19.00
N LEU A 69 -9.41 -4.88 19.33
CA LEU A 69 -10.26 -5.28 20.46
C LEU A 69 -10.82 -6.69 20.29
N GLN A 70 -11.33 -7.01 19.10
CA GLN A 70 -11.84 -8.35 18.78
C GLN A 70 -10.73 -9.41 18.94
N ARG A 71 -9.51 -9.12 18.49
CA ARG A 71 -8.38 -10.03 18.61
C ARG A 71 -7.95 -10.22 20.07
N ARG A 72 -7.88 -9.14 20.84
CA ARG A 72 -7.61 -9.18 22.27
C ARG A 72 -8.61 -10.10 23.00
N THR A 73 -9.90 -9.86 22.78
CA THR A 73 -10.97 -10.67 23.38
C THR A 73 -10.85 -12.15 23.00
N TYR A 74 -10.58 -12.42 21.70
CA TYR A 74 -10.37 -13.79 21.24
C TYR A 74 -9.17 -14.47 21.94
N ILE A 75 -8.08 -13.77 22.17
CA ILE A 75 -6.92 -14.32 22.90
C ILE A 75 -7.32 -14.64 24.33
N ALA A 76 -7.94 -13.69 25.05
CA ALA A 76 -8.31 -13.85 26.45
C ALA A 76 -9.30 -15.02 26.67
N GLU A 77 -10.30 -15.16 25.81
CA GLU A 77 -11.38 -16.12 26.01
C GLU A 77 -11.13 -17.47 25.34
N LYS A 78 -10.55 -17.48 24.14
CA LYS A 78 -10.50 -18.71 23.31
C LYS A 78 -9.17 -19.43 23.36
N TRP A 79 -8.06 -18.75 23.63
CA TRP A 79 -6.76 -19.41 23.70
C TRP A 79 -6.63 -20.38 24.86
N PRO A 80 -7.05 -20.04 26.11
CA PRO A 80 -7.04 -21.00 27.21
C PRO A 80 -7.86 -22.25 26.91
N LEU A 81 -9.04 -22.08 26.30
CA LEU A 81 -9.92 -23.21 25.91
C LEU A 81 -9.32 -24.10 24.82
N LYS A 82 -8.32 -23.60 24.08
CA LYS A 82 -7.57 -24.32 23.04
C LYS A 82 -6.24 -24.90 23.55
N GLY A 83 -6.01 -24.87 24.86
CA GLY A 83 -4.81 -25.42 25.48
C GLY A 83 -3.55 -24.58 25.26
N VAL A 84 -3.66 -23.29 24.93
CA VAL A 84 -2.50 -22.39 24.85
C VAL A 84 -2.04 -22.09 26.28
N GLY A 85 -0.74 -22.20 26.55
CA GLY A 85 -0.15 -21.99 27.87
C GLY A 85 -0.44 -20.60 28.42
N PRO A 86 -0.62 -20.47 29.76
CA PRO A 86 -1.01 -19.21 30.38
C PRO A 86 0.03 -18.09 30.17
N ASP A 87 1.31 -18.41 30.13
CA ASP A 87 2.42 -17.49 29.87
C ASP A 87 2.38 -16.94 28.44
N ILE A 88 1.99 -17.76 27.45
CA ILE A 88 1.80 -17.31 26.06
C ILE A 88 0.59 -16.38 25.97
N VAL A 89 -0.50 -16.73 26.65
CA VAL A 89 -1.70 -15.87 26.72
C VAL A 89 -1.36 -14.53 27.37
N ALA A 90 -0.70 -14.55 28.53
CA ALA A 90 -0.32 -13.31 29.25
C ALA A 90 0.60 -12.42 28.42
N ARG A 91 1.61 -13.00 27.75
CA ARG A 91 2.54 -12.28 26.86
C ARG A 91 1.80 -11.61 25.72
N ALA A 92 0.93 -12.33 25.03
CA ALA A 92 0.14 -11.77 23.92
C ALA A 92 -0.80 -10.65 24.40
N LEU A 93 -1.50 -10.85 25.53
CA LEU A 93 -2.39 -9.83 26.09
C LEU A 93 -1.61 -8.57 26.50
N ALA A 94 -0.38 -8.69 27.03
CA ALA A 94 0.45 -7.55 27.36
C ALA A 94 0.77 -6.64 26.16
N VAL A 95 0.82 -7.19 24.94
CA VAL A 95 0.94 -6.38 23.73
C VAL A 95 -0.39 -5.70 23.41
N PHE A 96 -1.49 -6.47 23.41
CA PHE A 96 -2.81 -5.92 23.06
C PHE A 96 -3.32 -4.89 24.08
N ASP A 97 -2.94 -4.99 25.36
CA ASP A 97 -3.33 -4.04 26.42
C ASP A 97 -2.70 -2.65 26.25
N LYS A 98 -1.63 -2.53 25.47
CA LYS A 98 -1.03 -1.24 25.10
C LYS A 98 -1.86 -0.45 24.08
N GLY A 99 -2.82 -1.10 23.42
CA GLY A 99 -3.58 -0.52 22.33
C GLY A 99 -2.84 -0.53 20.98
N PRO A 100 -3.51 -0.14 19.89
CA PRO A 100 -2.91 -0.04 18.56
C PRO A 100 -1.68 0.88 18.55
N THR A 101 -0.68 0.53 17.74
CA THR A 101 0.58 1.30 17.64
C THR A 101 0.42 2.60 16.86
N GLY A 102 -0.68 2.73 16.12
CA GLY A 102 -0.92 3.83 15.18
C GLY A 102 -0.21 3.65 13.84
N ASN A 103 0.51 2.55 13.65
CA ASN A 103 1.07 2.17 12.35
C ASN A 103 0.21 1.06 11.72
N PRO A 104 -0.52 1.31 10.62
CA PRO A 104 -1.47 0.34 10.06
C PRO A 104 -0.84 -0.98 9.66
N PHE A 105 0.39 -0.94 9.13
CA PHE A 105 1.09 -2.17 8.74
C PHE A 105 1.45 -3.03 9.95
N LEU A 106 2.02 -2.41 10.98
CA LEU A 106 2.38 -3.12 12.22
C LEU A 106 1.16 -3.63 12.97
N ASP A 107 0.12 -2.79 13.10
CA ASP A 107 -1.13 -3.18 13.75
C ASP A 107 -1.77 -4.39 13.05
N LEU A 108 -1.78 -4.38 11.72
CA LEU A 108 -2.27 -5.52 10.94
C LEU A 108 -1.41 -6.78 11.15
N CYS A 109 -0.08 -6.66 11.21
CA CYS A 109 0.82 -7.79 11.47
C CYS A 109 0.59 -8.37 12.88
N ILE A 110 0.42 -7.53 13.89
CA ILE A 110 0.11 -7.95 15.28
C ILE A 110 -1.24 -8.68 15.32
N ILE A 111 -2.28 -8.13 14.71
CA ILE A 111 -3.62 -8.74 14.65
C ILE A 111 -3.59 -10.09 13.92
N LYS A 112 -2.83 -10.20 12.81
CA LYS A 112 -2.65 -11.46 12.08
C LYS A 112 -1.63 -12.39 12.75
N MET A 113 -0.88 -11.92 13.77
CA MET A 113 0.16 -12.65 14.50
C MET A 113 1.29 -13.17 13.59
N ARG A 114 1.55 -12.48 12.50
CA ARG A 114 2.58 -12.81 11.51
C ARG A 114 2.75 -11.68 10.51
N PHE A 115 3.90 -11.68 9.85
CA PHE A 115 4.11 -10.85 8.67
C PHE A 115 3.38 -11.40 7.43
N PRO A 116 3.04 -10.53 6.47
CA PRO A 116 2.58 -10.99 5.16
C PRO A 116 3.70 -11.72 4.41
N SER A 117 3.32 -12.57 3.48
CA SER A 117 4.24 -13.32 2.63
C SER A 117 3.79 -13.26 1.17
N ARG A 118 4.63 -13.76 0.25
CA ARG A 118 4.27 -13.82 -1.18
C ARG A 118 3.00 -14.64 -1.45
N THR A 119 2.72 -15.63 -0.63
CA THR A 119 1.53 -16.49 -0.73
C THR A 119 0.34 -15.99 0.11
N ALA A 120 0.57 -15.05 1.03
CA ALA A 120 -0.44 -14.51 1.92
C ALA A 120 -0.30 -12.99 2.03
N GLN A 121 -0.68 -12.30 0.96
CA GLN A 121 -0.52 -10.85 0.78
C GLN A 121 -1.67 -10.05 1.42
N PHE A 122 -2.01 -10.35 2.68
CA PHE A 122 -3.08 -9.66 3.39
C PHE A 122 -2.83 -8.14 3.55
N CYS A 123 -1.57 -7.69 3.50
CA CYS A 123 -1.23 -6.27 3.45
C CYS A 123 -1.77 -5.59 2.17
N THR A 124 -1.76 -6.28 1.03
CA THR A 124 -2.35 -5.73 -0.20
C THR A 124 -3.87 -5.58 -0.06
N THR A 125 -4.54 -6.60 0.47
CA THR A 125 -5.99 -6.59 0.66
C THR A 125 -6.40 -5.46 1.61
N HIS A 126 -5.94 -5.52 2.87
CA HIS A 126 -6.46 -4.66 3.94
C HIS A 126 -5.87 -3.24 3.96
N LEU A 127 -4.66 -3.02 3.44
CA LEU A 127 -4.03 -1.69 3.47
C LEU A 127 -4.10 -0.94 2.14
N LYS A 128 -4.49 -1.61 1.05
CA LYS A 128 -4.52 -0.98 -0.29
C LYS A 128 -5.87 -1.19 -0.98
N THR A 129 -6.25 -2.45 -1.22
CA THR A 129 -7.45 -2.74 -2.03
C THR A 129 -8.72 -2.27 -1.33
N GLU A 130 -8.92 -2.67 -0.07
CA GLU A 130 -10.12 -2.29 0.69
C GLU A 130 -10.28 -0.77 0.80
N PRO A 131 -9.31 0.03 1.33
CA PRO A 131 -9.50 1.46 1.45
C PRO A 131 -9.68 2.18 0.10
N LEU A 132 -9.02 1.71 -0.95
CA LEU A 132 -9.22 2.27 -2.30
C LEU A 132 -10.60 1.94 -2.85
N THR A 133 -11.12 0.75 -2.58
CA THR A 133 -12.46 0.33 -3.02
C THR A 133 -13.54 1.09 -2.24
N GLU A 134 -13.41 1.20 -0.93
CA GLU A 134 -14.33 1.98 -0.08
C GLU A 134 -14.41 3.44 -0.55
N HIS A 135 -13.25 4.06 -0.78
CA HIS A 135 -13.22 5.43 -1.30
C HIS A 135 -13.82 5.55 -2.72
N ALA A 136 -13.60 4.56 -3.59
CA ALA A 136 -14.22 4.55 -4.92
C ALA A 136 -15.76 4.43 -4.83
N ILE A 137 -16.29 3.67 -3.86
CA ILE A 137 -17.74 3.57 -3.60
C ILE A 137 -18.27 4.92 -3.11
N GLU A 138 -17.62 5.57 -2.13
CA GLU A 138 -18.01 6.92 -1.67
C GLU A 138 -18.06 7.92 -2.83
N MET A 139 -17.07 7.87 -3.72
CA MET A 139 -17.05 8.73 -4.91
C MET A 139 -18.16 8.37 -5.90
N LEU A 140 -18.46 7.08 -6.06
CA LEU A 140 -19.53 6.63 -6.94
C LEU A 140 -20.90 7.13 -6.46
N ASP A 141 -21.16 7.09 -5.15
CA ASP A 141 -22.38 7.62 -4.54
C ASP A 141 -22.49 9.14 -4.75
N HIS A 142 -21.36 9.86 -4.74
CA HIS A 142 -21.35 11.31 -4.92
C HIS A 142 -21.47 11.75 -6.39
N TYR A 143 -20.75 11.07 -7.31
CA TYR A 143 -20.62 11.49 -8.71
C TYR A 143 -21.49 10.69 -9.69
N GLY A 144 -22.10 9.59 -9.26
CA GLY A 144 -22.91 8.70 -10.10
C GLY A 144 -22.11 7.81 -11.05
N ALA A 145 -20.88 8.22 -11.40
CA ALA A 145 -19.96 7.43 -12.23
C ALA A 145 -18.51 7.71 -11.87
N VAL A 146 -17.71 6.64 -11.74
CA VAL A 146 -16.27 6.71 -11.42
C VAL A 146 -15.50 5.76 -12.33
N GLU A 147 -14.45 6.28 -12.96
CA GLU A 147 -13.47 5.48 -13.68
C GLU A 147 -12.16 5.44 -12.88
N SER A 148 -11.79 4.25 -12.39
CA SER A 148 -10.58 4.01 -11.61
C SER A 148 -9.39 3.78 -12.55
N TRP A 149 -8.40 4.67 -12.49
CA TRP A 149 -7.19 4.58 -13.30
C TRP A 149 -6.06 3.94 -12.51
N GLN A 150 -5.49 2.87 -13.06
CA GLN A 150 -4.49 2.04 -12.40
C GLN A 150 -3.17 2.03 -13.17
N GLY A 151 -2.08 2.39 -12.48
CA GLY A 151 -0.72 2.36 -13.02
C GLY A 151 -0.15 0.93 -13.07
N VAL A 152 -0.65 0.12 -13.99
CA VAL A 152 -0.25 -1.28 -14.19
C VAL A 152 0.43 -1.42 -15.55
N ARG A 153 1.59 -2.09 -15.59
CA ARG A 153 2.29 -2.42 -16.84
C ARG A 153 2.41 -3.93 -17.06
N ALA A 154 2.24 -4.33 -18.32
CA ALA A 154 2.25 -5.73 -18.73
C ALA A 154 3.61 -6.41 -18.52
N ASP A 155 4.71 -5.66 -18.63
CA ASP A 155 6.08 -6.17 -18.50
C ASP A 155 6.47 -6.53 -17.05
N GLU A 156 5.69 -6.09 -16.06
CA GLU A 156 6.00 -6.37 -14.64
C GLU A 156 5.70 -7.82 -14.23
N SER A 157 4.74 -8.47 -14.90
CA SER A 157 4.47 -9.91 -14.66
C SER A 157 3.53 -10.52 -15.70
N PRO A 158 3.59 -11.87 -15.91
CA PRO A 158 2.65 -12.56 -16.81
C PRO A 158 1.16 -12.38 -16.43
N ASN A 159 0.87 -12.22 -15.14
CA ASN A 159 -0.51 -11.98 -14.68
C ASN A 159 -0.98 -10.60 -15.12
N ARG A 160 -0.12 -9.57 -15.00
CA ARG A 160 -0.46 -8.20 -15.43
C ARG A 160 -0.60 -8.10 -16.96
N ALA A 161 0.20 -8.87 -17.71
CA ALA A 161 0.12 -8.90 -19.17
C ALA A 161 -1.23 -9.40 -19.71
N ARG A 162 -1.99 -10.15 -18.90
CA ARG A 162 -3.31 -10.69 -19.26
C ARG A 162 -4.46 -9.76 -18.91
N LEU A 163 -4.21 -8.69 -18.15
CA LEU A 163 -5.26 -7.74 -17.79
C LEU A 163 -5.75 -6.99 -19.02
N PRO A 164 -7.06 -6.74 -19.14
CA PRO A 164 -7.58 -5.84 -20.16
C PRO A 164 -7.19 -4.39 -19.82
N SER A 165 -7.07 -3.55 -20.85
CA SER A 165 -6.84 -2.12 -20.66
C SER A 165 -8.05 -1.41 -20.04
N TYR A 166 -9.25 -1.91 -20.30
CA TYR A 166 -10.51 -1.37 -19.79
C TYR A 166 -11.46 -2.48 -19.34
N GLU A 167 -12.13 -2.26 -18.21
CA GLU A 167 -13.15 -3.16 -17.65
C GLU A 167 -14.32 -2.33 -17.11
N TYR A 168 -15.55 -2.63 -17.54
CA TYR A 168 -16.75 -2.10 -16.92
C TYR A 168 -17.29 -3.11 -15.90
N LEU A 169 -17.39 -2.70 -14.64
CA LEU A 169 -17.82 -3.56 -13.54
C LEU A 169 -19.29 -3.40 -13.15
N GLY A 170 -19.99 -2.49 -13.83
CA GLY A 170 -21.41 -2.21 -13.58
C GLY A 170 -21.62 -1.04 -12.63
N GLY A 171 -22.86 -0.58 -12.47
CA GLY A 171 -23.25 0.46 -11.52
C GLY A 171 -22.53 1.81 -11.69
N GLY A 172 -22.01 2.12 -12.89
CA GLY A 172 -21.25 3.36 -13.11
C GLY A 172 -19.76 3.27 -12.75
N TYR A 173 -19.25 2.07 -12.39
CA TYR A 173 -17.84 1.87 -12.05
C TYR A 173 -17.09 1.14 -13.16
N SER A 174 -15.95 1.69 -13.55
CA SER A 174 -15.03 1.11 -14.52
C SER A 174 -13.58 1.20 -14.08
N ILE A 175 -12.74 0.35 -14.65
CA ILE A 175 -11.28 0.36 -14.45
C ILE A 175 -10.61 0.62 -15.78
N TYR A 176 -9.65 1.54 -15.79
CA TYR A 176 -8.82 1.81 -16.95
C TYR A 176 -7.33 1.74 -16.60
N ARG A 177 -6.54 1.13 -17.49
CA ARG A 177 -5.08 0.94 -17.33
C ARG A 177 -4.37 1.58 -18.55
N PRO A 178 -4.22 2.92 -18.55
CA PRO A 178 -3.73 3.66 -19.71
C PRO A 178 -2.33 3.24 -20.14
N ILE A 179 -1.47 2.94 -19.15
CA ILE A 179 -0.05 2.64 -19.38
C ILE A 179 0.25 1.12 -19.49
N LEU A 180 -0.79 0.27 -19.67
CA LEU A 180 -0.63 -1.19 -19.63
C LEU A 180 0.44 -1.70 -20.61
N ARG A 181 0.57 -1.06 -21.78
CA ARG A 181 1.51 -1.45 -22.84
C ARG A 181 2.78 -0.59 -22.89
N TRP A 182 2.96 0.31 -21.93
CA TRP A 182 4.13 1.19 -21.87
C TRP A 182 5.36 0.46 -21.34
N THR A 183 6.52 0.87 -21.85
CA THR A 183 7.83 0.52 -21.29
C THR A 183 8.17 1.44 -20.11
N ALA A 184 9.24 1.12 -19.39
CA ALA A 184 9.75 2.02 -18.35
C ALA A 184 10.20 3.37 -18.92
N ASP A 185 10.75 3.37 -20.14
CA ASP A 185 11.20 4.59 -20.83
C ASP A 185 10.03 5.50 -21.22
N ASP A 186 8.91 4.92 -21.66
CA ASP A 186 7.68 5.67 -21.95
C ASP A 186 7.16 6.36 -20.66
N VAL A 187 7.15 5.62 -19.53
CA VAL A 187 6.74 6.13 -18.23
C VAL A 187 7.60 7.33 -17.83
N PHE A 188 8.94 7.20 -17.86
CA PHE A 188 9.81 8.34 -17.56
C PHE A 188 9.75 9.44 -18.64
N GLY A 189 9.39 9.10 -19.88
CA GLY A 189 9.09 10.05 -20.95
C GLY A 189 7.92 10.96 -20.58
N ALA A 190 6.82 10.39 -20.07
CA ALA A 190 5.66 11.17 -19.62
C ALA A 190 6.02 12.11 -18.45
N HIS A 191 6.83 11.65 -17.49
CA HIS A 191 7.34 12.53 -16.42
C HIS A 191 8.10 13.74 -16.98
N ARG A 192 9.02 13.49 -17.94
CA ARG A 192 9.81 14.57 -18.58
C ARG A 192 8.93 15.54 -19.36
N ALA A 193 7.99 15.03 -20.14
CA ALA A 193 7.08 15.84 -20.93
C ALA A 193 6.21 16.77 -20.07
N ALA A 194 5.76 16.29 -18.92
CA ALA A 194 4.97 17.07 -17.97
C ALA A 194 5.83 17.95 -17.02
N GLY A 195 7.16 17.90 -17.09
CA GLY A 195 8.05 18.61 -16.18
C GLY A 195 7.99 18.12 -14.72
N ILE A 196 7.47 16.91 -14.48
CA ILE A 196 7.35 16.31 -13.15
C ILE A 196 8.58 15.45 -12.86
N LYS A 197 9.27 15.78 -11.77
CA LYS A 197 10.43 15.01 -11.33
C LYS A 197 10.00 13.62 -10.86
N PRO A 198 10.75 12.55 -11.16
CA PRO A 198 10.47 11.23 -10.58
C PRO A 198 10.77 11.24 -9.07
N ASN A 199 10.22 10.24 -8.35
CA ASN A 199 10.52 10.06 -6.94
C ASN A 199 12.05 9.94 -6.72
N PRO A 200 12.63 10.69 -5.75
CA PRO A 200 14.08 10.71 -5.51
C PRO A 200 14.71 9.33 -5.26
N LEU A 201 13.94 8.37 -4.77
CA LEU A 201 14.43 7.01 -4.55
C LEU A 201 14.93 6.33 -5.84
N TYR A 202 14.39 6.70 -7.02
CA TYR A 202 14.90 6.19 -8.29
C TYR A 202 16.32 6.69 -8.61
N LEU A 203 16.70 7.86 -8.10
CA LEU A 203 18.07 8.39 -8.21
C LEU A 203 19.04 7.72 -7.23
N GLN A 204 18.51 6.93 -6.30
CA GLN A 204 19.25 6.15 -5.32
C GLN A 204 19.26 4.66 -5.68
N ASP A 205 19.16 4.34 -6.98
CA ASP A 205 19.15 2.99 -7.56
C ASP A 205 18.04 2.07 -7.04
N MET A 206 16.95 2.62 -6.50
CA MET A 206 15.76 1.83 -6.23
C MET A 206 15.02 1.55 -7.53
N THR A 207 14.80 0.29 -7.83
CA THR A 207 14.09 -0.13 -9.04
C THR A 207 12.58 -0.03 -8.87
N ARG A 208 12.14 -0.03 -7.62
CA ARG A 208 10.74 0.02 -7.22
C ARG A 208 10.55 0.97 -6.04
N VAL A 209 9.46 1.74 -6.08
CA VAL A 209 9.03 2.63 -5.00
C VAL A 209 7.65 2.20 -4.50
N GLY A 210 7.47 2.21 -3.19
CA GLY A 210 6.30 1.80 -2.43
C GLY A 210 6.71 1.44 -1.01
N CYS A 211 6.07 0.42 -0.41
CA CYS A 211 6.49 -0.09 0.91
C CYS A 211 7.98 -0.44 0.92
N MET A 212 8.69 -0.09 1.98
CA MET A 212 10.14 -0.32 2.09
C MET A 212 10.49 -0.96 3.46
N PRO A 213 10.97 -2.23 3.46
CA PRO A 213 10.96 -3.16 2.34
C PRO A 213 9.56 -3.72 2.03
N CYS A 214 9.31 -4.04 0.77
CA CYS A 214 8.11 -4.75 0.36
C CYS A 214 8.34 -6.27 0.44
N ILE A 215 7.32 -7.04 0.79
CA ILE A 215 7.38 -8.52 0.79
C ILE A 215 7.71 -9.12 -0.58
N ASN A 216 7.51 -8.37 -1.65
CA ASN A 216 7.83 -8.76 -3.01
C ASN A 216 9.23 -8.27 -3.46
N THR A 217 9.97 -7.59 -2.60
CA THR A 217 11.35 -7.14 -2.86
C THR A 217 12.26 -8.34 -3.15
N ASN A 218 13.06 -8.24 -4.20
CA ASN A 218 14.04 -9.27 -4.50
C ASN A 218 15.30 -9.14 -3.60
N LYS A 219 16.13 -10.19 -3.57
CA LYS A 219 17.30 -10.21 -2.69
C LYS A 219 18.33 -9.12 -2.98
N ALA A 220 18.48 -8.72 -4.24
CA ALA A 220 19.45 -7.67 -4.62
C ALA A 220 18.97 -6.30 -4.10
N GLU A 221 17.70 -6.00 -4.29
CA GLU A 221 17.08 -4.78 -3.80
C GLU A 221 17.02 -4.73 -2.27
N LEU A 222 16.73 -5.86 -1.59
CA LEU A 222 16.79 -5.93 -0.13
C LEU A 222 18.22 -5.64 0.40
N ARG A 223 19.26 -6.14 -0.27
CA ARG A 223 20.66 -5.79 0.07
C ARG A 223 20.98 -4.32 -0.18
N ALA A 224 20.39 -3.71 -1.22
CA ALA A 224 20.56 -2.28 -1.47
C ALA A 224 19.87 -1.45 -0.38
N ILE A 225 18.66 -1.83 0.03
CA ILE A 225 17.92 -1.21 1.13
C ILE A 225 18.71 -1.30 2.43
N SER A 226 19.21 -2.49 2.79
CA SER A 226 19.95 -2.68 4.05
C SER A 226 21.25 -1.87 4.13
N LYS A 227 21.86 -1.53 2.99
CA LYS A 227 23.07 -0.70 2.96
C LYS A 227 22.77 0.80 2.99
N ARG A 228 21.68 1.24 2.39
CA ARG A 228 21.37 2.65 2.21
C ARG A 228 20.42 3.18 3.26
N PHE A 229 19.54 2.35 3.72
CA PHE A 229 18.46 2.68 4.65
C PHE A 229 18.44 1.67 5.81
N PRO A 230 19.55 1.54 6.59
CA PRO A 230 19.64 0.57 7.67
C PRO A 230 18.51 0.73 8.70
N GLU A 231 18.03 1.96 8.91
CA GLU A 231 16.91 2.28 9.79
C GLU A 231 15.61 1.54 9.43
N HIS A 232 15.43 1.19 8.16
CA HIS A 232 14.28 0.38 7.74
C HIS A 232 14.44 -1.10 8.13
N ILE A 233 15.67 -1.59 8.23
CA ILE A 233 15.94 -2.95 8.67
C ILE A 233 15.79 -3.01 10.19
N ASP A 234 16.35 -2.04 10.92
CA ASP A 234 16.21 -1.94 12.38
C ASP A 234 14.74 -1.88 12.79
N ARG A 235 13.95 -1.08 12.08
CA ARG A 235 12.50 -1.00 12.27
C ARG A 235 11.80 -2.36 12.06
N ILE A 236 12.17 -3.12 11.05
CA ILE A 236 11.59 -4.46 10.81
C ILE A 236 11.98 -5.42 11.92
N GLU A 237 13.21 -5.37 12.40
CA GLU A 237 13.67 -6.19 13.54
C GLU A 237 12.86 -5.91 14.81
N GLU A 238 12.63 -4.63 15.13
CA GLU A 238 11.75 -4.23 16.22
C GLU A 238 10.32 -4.78 16.04
N TRP A 239 9.80 -4.69 14.82
CA TRP A 239 8.46 -5.19 14.51
C TRP A 239 8.37 -6.72 14.58
N GLU A 240 9.41 -7.44 14.12
CA GLU A 240 9.51 -8.89 14.25
C GLU A 240 9.46 -9.32 15.72
N HIS A 241 10.15 -8.60 16.60
CA HIS A 241 10.09 -8.84 18.02
C HIS A 241 8.67 -8.72 18.56
N VAL A 242 7.99 -7.59 18.31
CA VAL A 242 6.61 -7.35 18.80
C VAL A 242 5.60 -8.35 18.23
N VAL A 243 5.70 -8.69 16.94
CA VAL A 243 4.83 -9.70 16.30
C VAL A 243 5.13 -11.09 16.84
N GLY A 244 6.39 -11.39 17.18
CA GLY A 244 6.79 -12.63 17.87
C GLY A 244 6.12 -12.80 19.23
N GLU A 245 5.98 -11.71 19.99
CA GLU A 245 5.33 -11.72 21.30
C GLU A 245 3.85 -12.17 21.24
N VAL A 246 3.14 -11.89 20.16
CA VAL A 246 1.74 -12.32 19.97
C VAL A 246 1.60 -13.66 19.25
N SER A 247 2.71 -14.25 18.80
CA SER A 247 2.68 -15.56 18.14
C SER A 247 2.49 -16.70 19.15
N LYS A 248 1.74 -17.72 18.77
CA LYS A 248 1.63 -18.98 19.55
C LYS A 248 2.94 -19.79 19.56
N ARG A 249 3.80 -19.56 18.60
CA ARG A 249 5.10 -20.22 18.47
C ARG A 249 6.18 -19.19 18.75
N HIS A 250 7.07 -19.47 19.69
CA HIS A 250 8.13 -18.57 20.12
C HIS A 250 9.18 -18.27 19.03
N ASN A 251 9.13 -18.96 17.88
CA ASN A 251 10.09 -18.87 16.75
C ASN A 251 9.32 -18.87 15.42
N ALA A 252 8.39 -17.98 15.24
CA ALA A 252 7.69 -17.85 13.96
C ALA A 252 8.19 -16.62 13.19
#